data_b69d2ffa8fd580aa407373f283e0f1ac
#
_entry.id   b69d2ffa8fd580aa407373f283e0f1ac
#
_cell.length_a   1.000
_cell.length_b   1.000
_cell.length_c   1.000
_cell.angle_alpha   90.00
_cell.angle_beta   90.00
_cell.angle_gamma   90.00
#
_symmetry.space_group_name_H-M   'P 1'
#
loop_
_entity.id
_entity.type
_entity.pdbx_description
1 polymer ?
#
loop_
_entity_poly.entity_id
_entity_poly.type
_entity_poly.pdbx_seq_one_letter_code
_entity_poly.pdbx_strand_id
1 'polypeptide(L)'
;IVAVAEGAMSQDDAVAFAAAARRKNSAKTKTDRQRAREELIELNARHVGNTWRLAKQLEELTHLEARVTILGYVQRGGTPSAGDRLLATRLGTVCVELIQENVFGVMVAARGEDTKPVPIAEVAGKLKTVPQDHSWIQTARRVGTGLGN
;
A
#
# COMPACT_ATOMS: atom_id res chain seq x y z
N ILE A 1 -17.00 4.05 -14.05
CA ILE A 1 -16.07 3.03 -13.52
C ILE A 1 -15.46 3.59 -12.24
N VAL A 2 -15.48 2.82 -11.15
CA VAL A 2 -14.89 3.19 -9.87
C VAL A 2 -13.75 2.21 -9.58
N ALA A 3 -12.54 2.73 -9.38
CA ALA A 3 -11.38 1.95 -8.94
C ALA A 3 -11.21 2.14 -7.42
N VAL A 4 -11.16 1.04 -6.68
CA VAL A 4 -11.08 1.05 -5.21
C VAL A 4 -9.79 0.38 -4.77
N ALA A 5 -8.97 1.08 -4.00
CA ALA A 5 -7.78 0.51 -3.38
C ALA A 5 -8.16 -0.43 -2.22
N GLU A 6 -7.34 -1.43 -1.94
CA GLU A 6 -7.54 -2.36 -0.82
C GLU A 6 -7.67 -1.63 0.53
N GLY A 7 -6.92 -0.55 0.71
CA GLY A 7 -6.96 0.27 1.92
C GLY A 7 -7.95 1.42 1.91
N ALA A 8 -8.83 1.51 0.89
CA ALA A 8 -9.85 2.54 0.83
C ALA A 8 -10.90 2.33 1.95
N MET A 9 -11.21 3.39 2.68
CA MET A 9 -12.11 3.35 3.83
C MET A 9 -12.95 4.63 3.91
N SER A 10 -14.04 4.58 4.67
CA SER A 10 -14.82 5.77 4.97
C SER A 10 -14.01 6.79 5.79
N GLN A 11 -14.43 8.04 5.80
CA GLN A 11 -13.80 9.07 6.64
C GLN A 11 -13.86 8.71 8.13
N ASP A 12 -14.97 8.17 8.59
CA ASP A 12 -15.15 7.75 9.98
C ASP A 12 -14.21 6.60 10.36
N ASP A 13 -14.09 5.59 9.48
CA ASP A 13 -13.13 4.50 9.68
C ASP A 13 -11.69 5.05 9.70
N ALA A 14 -11.34 5.98 8.81
CA ALA A 14 -10.02 6.58 8.76
C ALA A 14 -9.66 7.30 10.06
N VAL A 15 -10.62 8.02 10.66
CA VAL A 15 -10.45 8.67 11.97
C VAL A 15 -10.23 7.62 13.07
N ALA A 16 -11.03 6.54 13.09
CA ALA A 16 -10.88 5.46 14.06
C ALA A 16 -9.52 4.76 13.95
N PHE A 17 -9.10 4.42 12.73
CA PHE A 17 -7.79 3.82 12.46
C PHE A 17 -6.63 4.75 12.88
N ALA A 18 -6.71 6.04 12.54
CA ALA A 18 -5.70 7.02 12.93
C ALA A 18 -5.59 7.16 14.45
N ALA A 19 -6.72 7.15 15.17
CA ALA A 19 -6.75 7.22 16.62
C ALA A 19 -6.13 5.96 17.27
N ALA A 20 -6.48 4.76 16.79
CA ALA A 20 -5.90 3.51 17.27
C ALA A 20 -4.40 3.42 16.99
N ALA A 21 -3.95 3.85 15.80
CA ALA A 21 -2.53 3.91 15.45
C ALA A 21 -1.75 4.88 16.35
N ARG A 22 -2.31 6.05 16.64
CA ARG A 22 -1.71 7.01 17.59
C ARG A 22 -1.57 6.41 18.98
N ARG A 23 -2.63 5.74 19.51
CA ARG A 23 -2.57 5.04 20.81
C ARG A 23 -1.47 4.00 20.83
N LYS A 24 -1.36 3.17 19.79
CA LYS A 24 -0.29 2.17 19.67
C LYS A 24 1.11 2.81 19.71
N ASN A 25 1.31 3.92 19.00
CA ASN A 25 2.62 4.57 18.88
C ASN A 25 2.99 5.35 20.16
N SER A 26 2.01 5.91 20.88
CA SER A 26 2.22 6.65 22.13
C SER A 26 2.18 5.76 23.37
N ALA A 27 1.89 4.46 23.23
CA ALA A 27 1.78 3.53 24.36
C ALA A 27 3.11 3.39 25.11
N LYS A 28 3.09 3.71 26.40
CA LYS A 28 4.24 3.62 27.31
C LYS A 28 4.44 2.22 27.89
N THR A 29 3.35 1.42 27.98
CA THR A 29 3.40 0.05 28.51
C THR A 29 3.20 -0.98 27.42
N LYS A 30 3.69 -2.21 27.66
CA LYS A 30 3.45 -3.35 26.74
C LYS A 30 1.95 -3.67 26.65
N THR A 31 1.23 -3.56 27.77
CA THR A 31 -0.21 -3.84 27.83
C THR A 31 -1.02 -2.86 27.00
N ASP A 32 -0.74 -1.55 27.09
CA ASP A 32 -1.43 -0.53 26.30
C ASP A 32 -1.14 -0.70 24.80
N ARG A 33 0.10 -1.02 24.45
CA ARG A 33 0.48 -1.32 23.07
C ARG A 33 -0.25 -2.55 22.53
N GLN A 34 -0.42 -3.59 23.36
CA GLN A 34 -1.14 -4.79 22.98
C GLN A 34 -2.64 -4.49 22.76
N ARG A 35 -3.30 -3.78 23.67
CA ARG A 35 -4.70 -3.34 23.52
C ARG A 35 -4.91 -2.54 22.23
N ALA A 36 -4.05 -1.56 21.96
CA ALA A 36 -4.16 -0.77 20.73
C ALA A 36 -3.91 -1.60 19.45
N ARG A 37 -3.09 -2.66 19.55
CA ARG A 37 -2.90 -3.61 18.44
C ARG A 37 -4.15 -4.46 18.21
N GLU A 38 -4.78 -4.95 19.27
CA GLU A 38 -6.02 -5.72 19.19
C GLU A 38 -7.15 -4.87 18.60
N GLU A 39 -7.28 -3.61 19.00
CA GLU A 39 -8.22 -2.66 18.42
C GLU A 39 -7.99 -2.47 16.90
N LEU A 40 -6.74 -2.35 16.45
CA LEU A 40 -6.41 -2.28 15.03
C LEU A 40 -6.78 -3.56 14.27
N ILE A 41 -6.62 -4.73 14.88
CA ILE A 41 -7.01 -6.02 14.31
C ILE A 41 -8.53 -6.08 14.14
N GLU A 42 -9.30 -5.66 15.15
CA GLU A 42 -10.76 -5.62 15.06
C GLU A 42 -11.25 -4.64 13.98
N LEU A 43 -10.65 -3.44 13.90
CA LEU A 43 -10.96 -2.48 12.85
C LEU A 43 -10.68 -3.06 11.46
N ASN A 44 -9.54 -3.74 11.27
CA ASN A 44 -9.23 -4.43 10.03
C ASN A 44 -10.23 -5.55 9.70
N ALA A 45 -10.63 -6.34 10.69
CA ALA A 45 -11.60 -7.41 10.49
C ALA A 45 -12.98 -6.88 10.02
N ARG A 46 -13.41 -5.72 10.54
CA ARG A 46 -14.64 -5.03 10.08
C ARG A 46 -14.52 -4.50 8.65
N HIS A 47 -13.28 -4.26 8.20
CA HIS A 47 -12.99 -3.73 6.86
C HIS A 47 -13.00 -4.80 5.76
N VAL A 48 -12.95 -6.07 6.14
CA VAL A 48 -13.07 -7.19 5.20
C VAL A 48 -14.43 -7.13 4.48
N GLY A 49 -14.41 -7.19 3.15
CA GLY A 49 -15.63 -7.10 2.34
C GLY A 49 -16.13 -5.68 2.05
N ASN A 50 -15.34 -4.66 2.36
CA ASN A 50 -15.71 -3.25 2.17
C ASN A 50 -16.06 -2.92 0.70
N THR A 51 -15.38 -3.54 -0.25
CA THR A 51 -15.65 -3.37 -1.69
C THR A 51 -17.07 -3.81 -2.07
N TRP A 52 -17.54 -4.92 -1.54
CA TRP A 52 -18.92 -5.40 -1.77
C TRP A 52 -19.96 -4.50 -1.13
N ARG A 53 -19.69 -4.01 0.09
CA ARG A 53 -20.53 -3.04 0.78
C ARG A 53 -20.64 -1.74 -0.01
N LEU A 54 -19.51 -1.24 -0.52
CA LEU A 54 -19.47 -0.04 -1.36
C LEU A 54 -20.26 -0.24 -2.65
N ALA A 55 -20.10 -1.39 -3.33
CA ALA A 55 -20.88 -1.70 -4.54
C ALA A 55 -22.37 -1.64 -4.27
N LYS A 56 -22.85 -2.26 -3.18
CA LYS A 56 -24.24 -2.23 -2.78
C LYS A 56 -24.74 -0.80 -2.48
N GLN A 57 -23.95 0.00 -1.78
CA GLN A 57 -24.27 1.40 -1.52
C GLN A 57 -24.36 2.23 -2.82
N LEU A 58 -23.47 1.97 -3.78
CA LEU A 58 -23.53 2.62 -5.08
C LEU A 58 -24.80 2.24 -5.86
N GLU A 59 -25.21 0.97 -5.83
CA GLU A 59 -26.49 0.53 -6.43
C GLU A 59 -27.69 1.24 -5.80
N GLU A 60 -27.72 1.30 -4.46
CA GLU A 60 -28.80 1.97 -3.72
C GLU A 60 -28.88 3.48 -4.03
N LEU A 61 -27.74 4.14 -4.19
CA LEU A 61 -27.67 5.58 -4.47
C LEU A 61 -27.93 5.94 -5.94
N THR A 62 -27.48 5.11 -6.87
CA THR A 62 -27.53 5.42 -8.29
C THR A 62 -28.65 4.73 -9.03
N HIS A 63 -29.25 3.70 -8.44
CA HIS A 63 -30.21 2.77 -9.08
C HIS A 63 -29.63 2.08 -10.33
N LEU A 64 -28.29 1.94 -10.41
CA LEU A 64 -27.58 1.24 -11.47
C LEU A 64 -26.95 -0.04 -10.93
N GLU A 65 -26.97 -1.10 -11.72
CA GLU A 65 -26.28 -2.37 -11.38
C GLU A 65 -24.78 -2.16 -11.20
N ALA A 66 -24.19 -2.57 -10.07
CA ALA A 66 -22.77 -2.54 -9.83
C ALA A 66 -22.15 -3.95 -9.92
N ARG A 67 -21.09 -4.08 -10.69
CA ARG A 67 -20.33 -5.33 -10.83
C ARG A 67 -18.94 -5.17 -10.26
N VAL A 68 -18.58 -6.05 -9.34
CA VAL A 68 -17.27 -6.04 -8.67
C VAL A 68 -16.31 -6.97 -9.39
N THR A 69 -15.14 -6.45 -9.75
CA THR A 69 -14.01 -7.24 -10.23
C THR A 69 -12.81 -7.02 -9.32
N ILE A 70 -12.33 -8.09 -8.66
CA ILE A 70 -11.15 -8.04 -7.80
C ILE A 70 -9.95 -8.45 -8.65
N LEU A 71 -9.09 -7.48 -8.98
CA LEU A 71 -7.96 -7.67 -9.88
C LEU A 71 -6.85 -8.54 -9.27
N GLY A 72 -6.62 -8.44 -7.96
CA GLY A 72 -5.64 -9.25 -7.25
C GLY A 72 -4.27 -9.24 -7.93
N TYR A 73 -3.71 -10.41 -8.16
CA TYR A 73 -2.40 -10.58 -8.80
C TYR A 73 -2.34 -10.19 -10.28
N VAL A 74 -3.47 -10.01 -10.95
CA VAL A 74 -3.50 -9.52 -12.34
C VAL A 74 -2.80 -8.16 -12.46
N GLN A 75 -2.85 -7.33 -11.42
CA GLN A 75 -2.13 -6.04 -11.39
C GLN A 75 -0.60 -6.19 -11.42
N ARG A 76 -0.08 -7.35 -11.04
CA ARG A 76 1.36 -7.68 -11.06
C ARG A 76 1.72 -8.59 -12.21
N GLY A 77 0.76 -8.94 -13.04
CA GLY A 77 0.93 -9.80 -14.20
C GLY A 77 1.42 -9.04 -15.44
N GLY A 78 1.62 -9.79 -16.49
CA GLY A 78 2.05 -9.29 -17.78
C GLY A 78 3.50 -9.68 -18.11
N THR A 79 3.86 -9.51 -19.41
CA THR A 79 5.22 -9.75 -19.87
C THR A 79 6.12 -8.62 -19.42
N PRO A 80 7.27 -8.90 -18.75
CA PRO A 80 8.20 -7.86 -18.31
C PRO A 80 8.71 -7.04 -19.50
N SER A 81 8.74 -5.74 -19.37
CA SER A 81 9.35 -4.83 -20.33
C SER A 81 10.88 -5.01 -20.37
N ALA A 82 11.54 -4.41 -21.37
CA ALA A 82 13.01 -4.39 -21.39
C ALA A 82 13.59 -3.72 -20.14
N GLY A 83 12.97 -2.64 -19.66
CA GLY A 83 13.37 -1.95 -18.42
C GLY A 83 13.25 -2.84 -17.19
N ASP A 84 12.16 -3.61 -17.05
CA ASP A 84 11.98 -4.55 -15.95
C ASP A 84 13.07 -5.62 -15.94
N ARG A 85 13.41 -6.16 -17.11
CA ARG A 85 14.45 -7.19 -17.25
C ARG A 85 15.85 -6.65 -16.91
N LEU A 86 16.18 -5.45 -17.37
CA LEU A 86 17.45 -4.80 -17.03
C LEU A 86 17.53 -4.51 -15.53
N LEU A 87 16.46 -3.98 -14.93
CA LEU A 87 16.40 -3.73 -13.50
C LEU A 87 16.56 -5.02 -12.70
N ALA A 88 15.84 -6.09 -13.06
CA ALA A 88 15.92 -7.37 -12.39
C ALA A 88 17.34 -7.97 -12.48
N THR A 89 17.98 -7.88 -13.65
CA THR A 89 19.36 -8.35 -13.85
C THR A 89 20.33 -7.57 -12.97
N ARG A 90 20.27 -6.25 -12.95
CA ARG A 90 21.10 -5.41 -12.10
C ARG A 90 20.94 -5.73 -10.60
N LEU A 91 19.72 -5.81 -10.13
CA LEU A 91 19.45 -6.11 -8.73
C LEU A 91 19.90 -7.54 -8.37
N GLY A 92 19.70 -8.50 -9.27
CA GLY A 92 20.11 -9.88 -9.05
C GLY A 92 21.61 -10.08 -9.00
N THR A 93 22.37 -9.45 -9.91
CA THR A 93 23.84 -9.53 -9.92
C THR A 93 24.44 -8.94 -8.65
N VAL A 94 24.02 -7.73 -8.25
CA VAL A 94 24.50 -7.11 -7.01
C VAL A 94 24.10 -7.91 -5.77
N CYS A 95 22.92 -8.56 -5.78
CA CYS A 95 22.53 -9.44 -4.69
C CYS A 95 23.52 -10.62 -4.53
N VAL A 96 23.96 -11.23 -5.64
CA VAL A 96 24.95 -12.31 -5.61
C VAL A 96 26.32 -11.81 -5.12
N GLU A 97 26.76 -10.65 -5.56
CA GLU A 97 28.00 -10.02 -5.09
C GLU A 97 27.98 -9.83 -3.57
N LEU A 98 26.89 -9.25 -3.03
CA LEU A 98 26.73 -9.04 -1.59
C LEU A 98 26.75 -10.36 -0.80
N ILE A 99 26.16 -11.43 -1.34
CA ILE A 99 26.19 -12.76 -0.73
C ILE A 99 27.63 -13.30 -0.71
N GLN A 100 28.38 -13.14 -1.79
CA GLN A 100 29.80 -13.56 -1.87
C GLN A 100 30.67 -12.78 -0.87
N GLU A 101 30.35 -11.51 -0.64
CA GLU A 101 31.01 -10.65 0.34
C GLU A 101 30.53 -10.88 1.78
N ASN A 102 29.61 -11.84 2.02
CA ASN A 102 28.97 -12.11 3.31
C ASN A 102 28.20 -10.91 3.88
N VAL A 103 27.66 -10.04 3.03
CA VAL A 103 26.82 -8.90 3.42
C VAL A 103 25.36 -9.33 3.45
N PHE A 104 24.79 -9.45 4.64
CA PHE A 104 23.42 -9.89 4.89
C PHE A 104 22.61 -8.82 5.63
N GLY A 105 21.27 -9.03 5.70
CA GLY A 105 20.37 -8.10 6.39
C GLY A 105 20.12 -6.80 5.62
N VAL A 106 20.39 -6.80 4.32
CA VAL A 106 20.21 -5.66 3.43
C VAL A 106 19.22 -5.97 2.30
N MET A 107 18.62 -4.94 1.77
CA MET A 107 17.84 -4.94 0.53
C MET A 107 18.65 -4.25 -0.57
N VAL A 108 18.76 -4.85 -1.74
CA VAL A 108 19.34 -4.19 -2.91
C VAL A 108 18.32 -3.20 -3.47
N ALA A 109 18.64 -1.91 -3.44
CA ALA A 109 17.75 -0.85 -3.90
C ALA A 109 18.32 -0.13 -5.13
N ALA A 110 17.47 0.13 -6.12
CA ALA A 110 17.82 1.00 -7.24
C ALA A 110 17.82 2.48 -6.79
N ARG A 111 18.86 3.22 -7.15
CA ARG A 111 19.02 4.66 -6.90
C ARG A 111 19.47 5.35 -8.18
N GLY A 112 18.52 5.81 -8.99
CA GLY A 112 18.80 6.27 -10.36
C GLY A 112 19.39 5.13 -11.19
N GLU A 113 20.54 5.37 -11.79
CA GLU A 113 21.28 4.37 -12.58
C GLU A 113 22.09 3.39 -11.71
N ASP A 114 22.21 3.62 -10.39
CA ASP A 114 22.99 2.79 -9.49
C ASP A 114 22.14 1.87 -8.63
N THR A 115 22.80 0.91 -7.99
CA THR A 115 22.22 0.04 -6.96
C THR A 115 22.97 0.24 -5.65
N LYS A 116 22.24 0.22 -4.52
CA LYS A 116 22.83 0.34 -3.17
C LYS A 116 22.24 -0.67 -2.21
N PRO A 117 23.05 -1.30 -1.36
CA PRO A 117 22.55 -2.05 -0.22
C PRO A 117 21.92 -1.09 0.80
N VAL A 118 20.70 -1.39 1.25
CA VAL A 118 19.96 -0.62 2.27
C VAL A 118 19.63 -1.60 3.40
N PRO A 119 19.98 -1.29 4.65
CA PRO A 119 19.64 -2.13 5.80
C PRO A 119 18.13 -2.41 5.87
N ILE A 120 17.73 -3.68 6.02
CA ILE A 120 16.30 -4.06 6.09
C ILE A 120 15.60 -3.32 7.22
N ALA A 121 16.28 -3.05 8.33
CA ALA A 121 15.73 -2.28 9.45
C ALA A 121 15.30 -0.85 9.06
N GLU A 122 15.89 -0.27 8.04
CA GLU A 122 15.52 1.07 7.55
C GLU A 122 14.22 1.07 6.72
N VAL A 123 13.85 -0.07 6.14
CA VAL A 123 12.67 -0.22 5.28
C VAL A 123 11.53 -1.00 5.94
N ALA A 124 11.85 -1.89 6.87
CA ALA A 124 10.87 -2.72 7.56
C ALA A 124 9.85 -1.85 8.32
N GLY A 125 8.57 -2.12 8.10
CA GLY A 125 7.47 -1.38 8.74
C GLY A 125 7.20 0.01 8.16
N LYS A 126 7.93 0.44 7.12
CA LYS A 126 7.67 1.70 6.41
C LYS A 126 6.91 1.42 5.12
N LEU A 127 5.74 2.01 4.99
CA LEU A 127 4.94 1.94 3.77
C LEU A 127 5.18 3.21 2.94
N LYS A 128 5.57 3.04 1.68
CA LYS A 128 5.66 4.15 0.74
C LYS A 128 4.27 4.44 0.18
N THR A 129 3.73 5.59 0.51
CA THR A 129 2.45 6.09 -0.02
C THR A 129 2.68 7.15 -1.08
N VAL A 130 1.66 7.41 -1.92
CA VAL A 130 1.67 8.52 -2.87
C VAL A 130 1.31 9.80 -2.12
N PRO A 131 2.17 10.83 -2.11
CA PRO A 131 1.84 12.13 -1.49
C PRO A 131 0.64 12.77 -2.19
N GLN A 132 -0.21 13.47 -1.43
CA GLN A 132 -1.42 14.10 -1.99
C GLN A 132 -1.11 15.25 -2.96
N ASP A 133 0.06 15.85 -2.86
CA ASP A 133 0.59 16.90 -3.74
C ASP A 133 1.38 16.35 -4.94
N HIS A 134 1.42 15.03 -5.12
CA HIS A 134 2.13 14.41 -6.22
C HIS A 134 1.60 14.90 -7.58
N SER A 135 2.50 15.16 -8.52
CA SER A 135 2.16 15.71 -9.84
C SER A 135 1.12 14.86 -10.61
N TRP A 136 1.16 13.55 -10.48
CA TRP A 136 0.18 12.64 -11.09
C TRP A 136 -1.23 12.79 -10.50
N ILE A 137 -1.34 13.10 -9.20
CA ILE A 137 -2.62 13.40 -8.56
C ILE A 137 -3.21 14.68 -9.16
N GLN A 138 -2.38 15.72 -9.34
CA GLN A 138 -2.81 16.94 -9.99
C GLN A 138 -3.22 16.73 -11.45
N THR A 139 -2.48 15.89 -12.17
CA THR A 139 -2.82 15.52 -13.56
C THR A 139 -4.17 14.80 -13.62
N ALA A 140 -4.40 13.81 -12.75
CA ALA A 140 -5.67 13.10 -12.67
C ALA A 140 -6.85 14.05 -12.42
N ARG A 141 -6.72 14.98 -11.49
CA ARG A 141 -7.74 16.03 -11.23
C ARG A 141 -8.01 16.90 -12.45
N ARG A 142 -6.97 17.32 -13.16
CA ARG A 142 -7.09 18.16 -14.37
C ARG A 142 -7.84 17.48 -15.52
N VAL A 143 -7.78 16.17 -15.62
CA VAL A 143 -8.57 15.40 -16.60
C VAL A 143 -9.92 14.93 -16.08
N GLY A 144 -10.37 15.47 -14.93
CA GLY A 144 -11.70 15.23 -14.38
C GLY A 144 -11.86 13.93 -13.60
N THR A 145 -10.75 13.31 -13.14
CA THR A 145 -10.83 12.11 -12.31
C THR A 145 -11.24 12.50 -10.88
N GLY A 146 -12.38 11.98 -10.40
CA GLY A 146 -12.78 12.04 -9.00
C GLY A 146 -11.91 11.10 -8.16
N LEU A 147 -11.32 11.62 -7.07
CA LEU A 147 -10.43 10.86 -6.20
C LEU A 147 -11.11 10.44 -4.88
N GLY A 148 -12.41 10.66 -4.74
CA GLY A 148 -13.18 10.26 -3.56
C GLY A 148 -13.00 11.19 -2.35
N ASN A 149 -12.54 12.42 -2.56
CA ASN A 149 -12.35 13.46 -1.54
C ASN A 149 -12.97 14.80 -1.98
#